data_69a6f56577ba6dc966f8715edc1903ed
#
_entry.id   69a6f56577ba6dc966f8715edc1903ed
#
_cell.length_a   1.000
_cell.length_b   1.000
_cell.length_c   1.000
_cell.angle_alpha   90.00
_cell.angle_beta   90.00
_cell.angle_gamma   90.00
#
_symmetry.space_group_name_H-M   'P 1'
#
loop_
_entity.id
_entity.type
_entity.pdbx_description
1 polymer ?
#
loop_
_entity_poly.entity_id
_entity_poly.type
_entity_poly.pdbx_seq_one_letter_code
_entity_poly.pdbx_strand_id
1 'polypeptide(L)'
;MSTGASMSTSGIAGDAAADTATDLAMAKPGQPPATVAAPLSHRDSVLGFDCEGDALVALLSEPAAAAGDEATAETGVLLIVGGPQYRVGAHRQFTLLARALAASGTPCLRLDYRGMGDAEGAMRDFADVDADIGAAIDAWQGARPRLRRVVIWGLCDAASAALLYAHRRRDPRVAGLCLANPWVRTETSLARAQVKHYYLDRLRQPAFWRKLLSGRVGLSAVRELLGKLALARAPAAASGATGDGAARGARDTRHYTEQMADGLRGFAGPVLLILSGDDVVAQEFLDRCRDGGPAWQALLSRPGLRRADLAEADHTFSTAAWRARVERLTADFVRDALPA
;
A
#
# COMPACT_ATOMS: atom_id res chain seq x y z
N MET A 1 60.10 45.64 38.43
CA MET A 1 60.89 45.30 37.24
C MET A 1 59.83 44.70 36.24
N SER A 2 59.34 45.54 35.45
CA SER A 2 59.74 45.81 34.03
C SER A 2 59.20 44.70 33.12
N THR A 3 58.45 44.98 32.35
CA THR A 3 58.08 45.54 31.05
C THR A 3 57.20 44.51 30.32
N GLY A 4 56.09 44.75 29.79
CA GLY A 4 55.75 45.70 28.80
C GLY A 4 55.91 45.11 27.39
N ALA A 5 54.80 44.81 26.70
CA ALA A 5 54.68 45.05 25.26
C ALA A 5 53.32 44.71 24.72
N SER A 6 52.67 45.74 24.29
CA SER A 6 51.54 45.83 23.37
C SER A 6 51.99 45.51 21.93
N MET A 7 51.11 44.93 21.10
CA MET A 7 50.94 45.15 19.64
C MET A 7 49.72 44.39 19.21
N SER A 8 48.59 45.00 18.90
CA SER A 8 48.19 45.79 17.74
C SER A 8 48.25 45.05 16.42
N THR A 9 47.10 44.99 15.84
CA THR A 9 46.68 45.29 14.49
C THR A 9 46.15 44.16 13.63
N SER A 10 45.06 44.50 13.06
CA SER A 10 44.44 44.32 11.72
C SER A 10 43.78 42.97 11.53
N GLY A 11 42.48 42.84 11.29
CA GLY A 11 41.68 43.64 10.37
C GLY A 11 41.63 42.93 9.02
N ILE A 12 40.66 42.03 8.79
CA ILE A 12 40.13 41.83 7.44
C ILE A 12 38.63 41.65 7.56
N ALA A 13 37.95 42.58 6.94
CA ALA A 13 36.51 42.53 6.62
C ALA A 13 36.30 41.64 5.40
N GLY A 14 35.12 41.07 5.29
CA GLY A 14 34.62 40.37 4.10
C GLY A 14 33.40 39.63 4.53
N ASP A 15 32.30 40.21 4.54
CA ASP A 15 31.29 40.46 3.54
C ASP A 15 30.60 39.18 3.10
N ALA A 16 29.31 39.13 3.37
CA ALA A 16 28.17 38.65 2.61
C ALA A 16 27.12 37.95 3.49
N ALA A 17 26.40 38.78 4.23
CA ALA A 17 25.04 38.36 4.68
C ALA A 17 24.12 38.40 3.45
N ALA A 18 23.72 37.23 2.95
CA ALA A 18 22.62 37.12 2.00
C ALA A 18 21.33 37.10 2.79
N ASP A 19 20.66 38.22 2.69
CA ASP A 19 19.32 38.54 3.10
C ASP A 19 18.32 37.59 2.37
N THR A 20 17.72 36.65 3.06
CA THR A 20 16.50 35.96 2.60
C THR A 20 15.36 36.62 3.35
N ALA A 21 14.91 37.74 2.83
CA ALA A 21 13.64 38.35 3.19
C ALA A 21 12.52 37.36 2.90
N THR A 22 11.98 36.76 3.96
CA THR A 22 10.71 36.05 3.91
C THR A 22 9.60 37.07 3.70
N ASP A 23 9.03 37.07 2.52
CA ASP A 23 7.90 37.91 2.12
C ASP A 23 6.67 37.50 2.96
N LEU A 24 6.52 38.13 4.13
CA LEU A 24 5.32 38.09 4.96
C LEU A 24 4.30 38.98 4.28
N ALA A 25 3.43 38.37 3.45
CA ALA A 25 2.27 39.05 2.90
C ALA A 25 1.45 39.67 4.05
N MET A 26 1.54 40.98 4.18
CA MET A 26 0.76 41.77 5.12
C MET A 26 -0.71 41.59 4.83
N ALA A 27 -1.44 40.97 5.75
CA ALA A 27 -2.90 40.85 5.70
C ALA A 27 -3.53 42.23 5.71
N LYS A 28 -4.52 42.48 4.84
CA LYS A 28 -5.29 43.75 4.79
C LYS A 28 -5.99 43.98 6.12
N PRO A 29 -5.93 45.19 6.71
CA PRO A 29 -6.60 45.49 7.96
C PRO A 29 -8.14 45.44 7.71
N GLY A 30 -8.83 44.60 8.48
CA GLY A 30 -10.30 44.51 8.46
C GLY A 30 -10.88 43.14 8.11
N GLN A 31 -10.08 42.15 7.72
CA GLN A 31 -10.59 40.79 7.51
C GLN A 31 -10.36 40.00 8.80
N PRO A 32 -11.41 39.41 9.45
CA PRO A 32 -11.19 38.54 10.59
C PRO A 32 -10.30 37.38 10.12
N PRO A 33 -9.35 36.93 10.93
CA PRO A 33 -8.51 35.80 10.56
C PRO A 33 -9.42 34.64 10.21
N ALA A 34 -9.19 34.01 9.04
CA ALA A 34 -9.86 32.78 8.70
C ALA A 34 -9.65 31.83 9.86
N THR A 35 -10.71 31.45 10.56
CA THR A 35 -10.66 30.48 11.63
C THR A 35 -10.19 29.17 10.98
N VAL A 36 -8.90 28.90 11.04
CA VAL A 36 -8.36 27.59 10.69
C VAL A 36 -9.00 26.66 11.72
N ALA A 37 -9.97 25.86 11.29
CA ALA A 37 -10.56 24.84 12.14
C ALA A 37 -9.41 24.01 12.70
N ALA A 38 -9.31 23.95 14.02
CA ALA A 38 -8.30 23.13 14.67
C ALA A 38 -8.40 21.71 14.10
N PRO A 39 -7.27 21.05 13.77
CA PRO A 39 -7.33 19.70 13.23
C PRO A 39 -8.13 18.83 14.19
N LEU A 40 -9.13 18.11 13.68
CA LEU A 40 -9.92 17.18 14.48
C LEU A 40 -8.92 16.20 15.13
N SER A 41 -8.94 16.12 16.48
CA SER A 41 -8.18 15.12 17.17
C SER A 41 -8.80 13.74 16.89
N HIS A 42 -8.03 12.67 17.00
CA HIS A 42 -8.53 11.30 16.87
C HIS A 42 -8.54 10.59 18.21
N ARG A 43 -9.31 9.53 18.30
CA ARG A 43 -9.31 8.59 19.41
C ARG A 43 -9.08 7.18 18.88
N ASP A 44 -8.16 6.44 19.51
CA ASP A 44 -7.95 5.03 19.23
C ASP A 44 -8.67 4.17 20.27
N SER A 45 -9.33 3.11 19.81
CA SER A 45 -9.97 2.09 20.66
C SER A 45 -9.75 0.69 20.11
N VAL A 46 -9.83 -0.31 20.98
CA VAL A 46 -9.69 -1.72 20.60
C VAL A 46 -11.07 -2.28 20.25
N LEU A 47 -11.15 -3.06 19.18
CA LEU A 47 -12.30 -3.86 18.78
C LEU A 47 -11.88 -5.32 18.75
N GLY A 48 -12.35 -6.13 19.69
CA GLY A 48 -12.21 -7.59 19.68
C GLY A 48 -13.41 -8.23 19.02
N PHE A 49 -13.20 -9.30 18.23
CA PHE A 49 -14.27 -10.05 17.57
C PHE A 49 -13.81 -11.49 17.29
N ASP A 50 -14.76 -12.36 16.96
CA ASP A 50 -14.51 -13.74 16.60
C ASP A 50 -14.54 -13.94 15.09
N CYS A 51 -13.69 -14.84 14.59
CA CYS A 51 -13.73 -15.32 13.22
C CYS A 51 -13.52 -16.83 13.17
N GLU A 52 -14.57 -17.58 12.93
CA GLU A 52 -14.55 -19.04 12.82
C GLU A 52 -14.01 -19.73 14.11
N GLY A 53 -14.20 -19.12 15.28
CA GLY A 53 -13.77 -19.62 16.59
C GLY A 53 -12.43 -19.09 17.07
N ASP A 54 -11.73 -18.29 16.29
CA ASP A 54 -10.48 -17.63 16.69
C ASP A 54 -10.75 -16.17 17.08
N ALA A 55 -10.15 -15.69 18.17
CA ALA A 55 -10.29 -14.31 18.62
C ALA A 55 -9.35 -13.38 17.81
N LEU A 56 -9.93 -12.35 17.21
CA LEU A 56 -9.22 -11.35 16.45
C LEU A 56 -9.22 -9.99 17.13
N VAL A 57 -8.21 -9.19 16.82
CA VAL A 57 -8.02 -7.84 17.36
C VAL A 57 -7.89 -6.84 16.22
N ALA A 58 -8.67 -5.77 16.33
CA ALA A 58 -8.53 -4.60 15.47
C ALA A 58 -8.40 -3.32 16.30
N LEU A 59 -7.78 -2.29 15.70
CA LEU A 59 -7.72 -0.95 16.28
C LEU A 59 -8.53 0.01 15.43
N LEU A 60 -9.52 0.62 16.07
CA LEU A 60 -10.38 1.65 15.48
C LEU A 60 -9.84 3.03 15.84
N SER A 61 -9.50 3.82 14.81
CA SER A 61 -9.17 5.23 14.92
C SER A 61 -10.37 6.04 14.44
N GLU A 62 -10.94 6.88 15.29
CA GLU A 62 -12.14 7.68 15.04
C GLU A 62 -11.85 9.16 15.21
N PRO A 63 -12.61 10.05 14.54
CA PRO A 63 -12.62 11.46 14.89
C PRO A 63 -12.91 11.62 16.40
N ALA A 64 -12.17 12.50 17.08
CA ALA A 64 -12.58 12.86 18.44
C ALA A 64 -13.87 13.67 18.33
N ALA A 65 -14.98 13.07 18.71
CA ALA A 65 -16.26 13.76 18.78
C ALA A 65 -16.17 14.91 19.79
N ALA A 66 -16.77 16.05 19.46
CA ALA A 66 -17.16 17.01 20.49
C ALA A 66 -18.11 16.29 21.48
N ALA A 67 -18.01 16.59 22.76
CA ALA A 67 -18.83 15.94 23.79
C ALA A 67 -20.31 16.06 23.42
N GLY A 68 -20.95 14.94 23.07
CA GLY A 68 -22.37 14.86 22.68
C GLY A 68 -22.63 14.45 21.22
N ASP A 69 -21.63 14.44 20.34
CA ASP A 69 -21.80 13.96 18.96
C ASP A 69 -21.41 12.49 18.87
N GLU A 70 -22.38 11.62 18.64
CA GLU A 70 -22.10 10.26 18.18
C GLU A 70 -21.43 10.32 16.79
N ALA A 71 -20.45 9.45 16.56
CA ALA A 71 -19.80 9.35 15.26
C ALA A 71 -20.83 9.19 14.13
N THR A 72 -20.98 10.22 13.30
CA THR A 72 -22.01 10.32 12.26
C THR A 72 -21.57 9.72 10.93
N ALA A 73 -20.30 9.33 10.80
CA ALA A 73 -19.74 8.85 9.55
C ALA A 73 -20.40 7.53 9.09
N GLU A 74 -20.97 7.54 7.89
CA GLU A 74 -21.55 6.36 7.25
C GLU A 74 -20.52 5.55 6.46
N THR A 75 -19.38 6.14 6.14
CA THR A 75 -18.29 5.52 5.38
C THR A 75 -17.03 5.46 6.21
N GLY A 76 -16.36 4.31 6.25
CA GLY A 76 -15.08 4.13 6.92
C GLY A 76 -14.06 3.39 6.06
N VAL A 77 -12.80 3.41 6.46
CA VAL A 77 -11.69 2.71 5.79
C VAL A 77 -11.29 1.50 6.61
N LEU A 78 -11.39 0.30 6.03
CA LEU A 78 -10.81 -0.93 6.57
C LEU A 78 -9.42 -1.11 5.98
N LEU A 79 -8.40 -0.92 6.79
CA LEU A 79 -7.03 -1.08 6.42
C LEU A 79 -6.60 -2.51 6.75
N ILE A 80 -6.32 -3.29 5.70
CA ILE A 80 -5.87 -4.67 5.79
C ILE A 80 -4.37 -4.75 5.56
N VAL A 81 -3.71 -5.66 6.29
CA VAL A 81 -2.25 -5.80 6.26
C VAL A 81 -1.82 -6.85 5.26
N GLY A 82 -0.64 -6.67 4.68
CA GLY A 82 -0.03 -7.61 3.75
C GLY A 82 1.18 -8.30 4.34
N GLY A 83 1.48 -9.51 3.86
CA GLY A 83 2.58 -10.33 4.33
C GLY A 83 2.48 -10.64 5.84
N PRO A 84 3.51 -11.17 6.44
CA PRO A 84 3.57 -11.40 7.88
C PRO A 84 3.83 -10.08 8.62
N GLN A 85 2.91 -9.12 8.46
CA GLN A 85 2.99 -7.80 9.08
C GLN A 85 1.98 -7.66 10.21
N TYR A 86 2.26 -6.70 11.06
CA TYR A 86 1.45 -6.26 12.16
C TYR A 86 0.64 -5.01 11.74
N ARG A 87 -0.56 -4.83 12.27
CA ARG A 87 -1.49 -3.72 11.94
C ARG A 87 -0.91 -2.30 12.08
N VAL A 88 0.31 -2.17 12.60
CA VAL A 88 1.03 -0.90 12.68
C VAL A 88 1.64 -0.51 11.34
N GLY A 89 2.06 -1.50 10.55
CA GLY A 89 2.75 -1.35 9.29
C GLY A 89 4.21 -0.92 9.41
N ALA A 90 4.96 -1.02 8.33
CA ALA A 90 6.34 -0.53 8.26
C ALA A 90 6.36 0.97 8.60
N HIS A 91 7.35 1.41 9.38
CA HIS A 91 7.49 2.81 9.79
C HIS A 91 6.22 3.40 10.46
N ARG A 92 5.36 2.58 11.04
CA ARG A 92 4.05 2.95 11.59
C ARG A 92 3.08 3.55 10.56
N GLN A 93 3.30 3.27 9.25
CA GLN A 93 2.54 3.91 8.17
C GLN A 93 1.03 3.70 8.30
N PHE A 94 0.59 2.48 8.66
CA PHE A 94 -0.84 2.19 8.78
C PHE A 94 -1.46 2.89 9.99
N THR A 95 -0.71 3.01 11.09
CA THR A 95 -1.15 3.78 12.26
C THR A 95 -1.30 5.26 11.92
N LEU A 96 -0.33 5.82 11.20
CA LEU A 96 -0.33 7.24 10.84
C LEU A 96 -1.43 7.55 9.81
N LEU A 97 -1.61 6.69 8.81
CA LEU A 97 -2.71 6.80 7.85
C LEU A 97 -4.09 6.76 8.54
N ALA A 98 -4.32 5.78 9.43
CA ALA A 98 -5.59 5.65 10.14
C ALA A 98 -5.90 6.91 10.98
N ARG A 99 -4.90 7.44 11.69
CA ARG A 99 -5.04 8.65 12.49
C ARG A 99 -5.25 9.90 11.63
N ALA A 100 -4.58 10.01 10.49
CA ALA A 100 -4.79 11.10 9.53
C ALA A 100 -6.21 11.08 8.96
N LEU A 101 -6.71 9.89 8.59
CA LEU A 101 -8.09 9.71 8.12
C LEU A 101 -9.10 10.07 9.22
N ALA A 102 -8.90 9.59 10.45
CA ALA A 102 -9.75 9.94 11.58
C ALA A 102 -9.75 11.44 11.86
N ALA A 103 -8.58 12.08 11.83
CA ALA A 103 -8.47 13.54 11.98
C ALA A 103 -9.17 14.32 10.85
N SER A 104 -9.35 13.73 9.67
CA SER A 104 -10.11 14.30 8.55
C SER A 104 -11.59 13.93 8.54
N GLY A 105 -12.09 13.27 9.59
CA GLY A 105 -13.50 12.91 9.73
C GLY A 105 -13.85 11.48 9.29
N THR A 106 -12.91 10.69 8.80
CA THR A 106 -13.15 9.34 8.28
C THR A 106 -12.65 8.30 9.29
N PRO A 107 -13.52 7.49 9.92
CA PRO A 107 -13.09 6.42 10.81
C PRO A 107 -12.30 5.35 10.05
N CYS A 108 -11.28 4.78 10.70
CA CYS A 108 -10.44 3.76 10.10
C CYS A 108 -10.21 2.60 11.05
N LEU A 109 -10.52 1.39 10.60
CA LEU A 109 -10.26 0.15 11.31
C LEU A 109 -9.02 -0.55 10.74
N ARG A 110 -8.08 -0.95 11.59
CA ARG A 110 -6.89 -1.73 11.23
C ARG A 110 -6.96 -3.08 11.94
N LEU A 111 -6.93 -4.17 11.17
CA LEU A 111 -7.01 -5.51 11.74
C LEU A 111 -5.70 -6.29 11.58
N ASP A 112 -5.51 -7.26 12.47
CA ASP A 112 -4.60 -8.38 12.23
C ASP A 112 -5.43 -9.59 11.79
N TYR A 113 -5.00 -10.32 10.77
CA TYR A 113 -5.62 -11.57 10.37
C TYR A 113 -5.32 -12.68 11.36
N ARG A 114 -6.07 -13.77 11.31
CA ARG A 114 -5.78 -14.99 12.08
C ARG A 114 -4.32 -15.40 11.94
N GLY A 115 -3.68 -15.69 13.09
CA GLY A 115 -2.27 -16.07 13.16
C GLY A 115 -1.27 -14.96 12.90
N MET A 116 -1.71 -13.70 12.86
CA MET A 116 -0.85 -12.52 12.66
C MET A 116 -1.06 -11.51 13.78
N GLY A 117 -0.01 -10.77 14.13
CA GLY A 117 -0.04 -9.74 15.17
C GLY A 117 -0.50 -10.28 16.51
N ASP A 118 -1.59 -9.73 17.03
CA ASP A 118 -2.22 -10.16 18.31
C ASP A 118 -3.48 -11.02 18.10
N ALA A 119 -3.78 -11.43 16.85
CA ALA A 119 -4.90 -12.30 16.55
C ALA A 119 -4.54 -13.77 16.77
N GLU A 120 -5.51 -14.54 17.28
CA GLU A 120 -5.38 -15.98 17.45
C GLU A 120 -5.50 -16.76 16.13
N GLY A 121 -5.39 -18.07 16.20
CA GLY A 121 -5.56 -18.98 15.09
C GLY A 121 -4.30 -19.28 14.28
N ALA A 122 -4.44 -20.07 13.23
CA ALA A 122 -3.35 -20.41 12.32
C ALA A 122 -3.14 -19.31 11.29
N MET A 123 -1.87 -19.02 10.98
CA MET A 123 -1.51 -18.05 9.96
C MET A 123 -2.16 -18.39 8.61
N ARG A 124 -2.74 -17.38 7.97
CA ARG A 124 -3.41 -17.48 6.67
C ARG A 124 -2.55 -16.86 5.58
N ASP A 125 -2.63 -17.43 4.39
CA ASP A 125 -2.16 -16.77 3.18
C ASP A 125 -3.09 -15.61 2.82
N PHE A 126 -2.57 -14.56 2.18
CA PHE A 126 -3.37 -13.41 1.74
C PHE A 126 -4.55 -13.82 0.83
N ALA A 127 -4.43 -14.95 0.16
CA ALA A 127 -5.50 -15.48 -0.67
C ALA A 127 -6.62 -16.18 0.14
N ASP A 128 -6.48 -16.36 1.44
CA ASP A 128 -7.42 -17.11 2.29
C ASP A 128 -7.95 -16.29 3.49
N VAL A 129 -7.92 -14.96 3.41
CA VAL A 129 -8.35 -14.04 4.48
C VAL A 129 -9.76 -13.47 4.27
N ASP A 130 -10.53 -14.01 3.36
CA ASP A 130 -11.89 -13.53 3.06
C ASP A 130 -12.81 -13.55 4.29
N ALA A 131 -12.70 -14.58 5.15
CA ALA A 131 -13.49 -14.69 6.36
C ALA A 131 -13.11 -13.62 7.39
N ASP A 132 -11.80 -13.36 7.53
CA ASP A 132 -11.26 -12.36 8.47
C ASP A 132 -11.72 -10.95 8.09
N ILE A 133 -11.68 -10.61 6.80
CA ILE A 133 -12.15 -9.33 6.28
C ILE A 133 -13.66 -9.18 6.54
N GLY A 134 -14.45 -10.22 6.23
CA GLY A 134 -15.90 -10.22 6.46
C GLY A 134 -16.25 -10.05 7.93
N ALA A 135 -15.61 -10.82 8.82
CA ALA A 135 -15.82 -10.74 10.26
C ALA A 135 -15.46 -9.36 10.84
N ALA A 136 -14.38 -8.74 10.33
CA ALA A 136 -14.01 -7.39 10.74
C ALA A 136 -15.05 -6.34 10.33
N ILE A 137 -15.63 -6.45 9.13
CA ILE A 137 -16.72 -5.57 8.67
C ILE A 137 -17.96 -5.78 9.53
N ASP A 138 -18.34 -7.04 9.81
CA ASP A 138 -19.49 -7.39 10.65
C ASP A 138 -19.35 -6.80 12.07
N ALA A 139 -18.19 -7.02 12.69
CA ALA A 139 -17.89 -6.51 14.02
C ALA A 139 -17.89 -4.98 14.07
N TRP A 140 -17.33 -4.34 13.04
CA TRP A 140 -17.28 -2.88 12.98
C TRP A 140 -18.67 -2.27 12.84
N GLN A 141 -19.52 -2.83 11.96
CA GLN A 141 -20.91 -2.37 11.81
C GLN A 141 -21.72 -2.66 13.06
N GLY A 142 -21.48 -3.78 13.76
CA GLY A 142 -22.10 -4.07 15.05
C GLY A 142 -21.74 -3.02 16.12
N ALA A 143 -20.47 -2.60 16.18
CA ALA A 143 -19.98 -1.56 17.09
C ALA A 143 -20.37 -0.13 16.66
N ARG A 144 -20.64 0.08 15.36
CA ARG A 144 -21.00 1.38 14.74
C ARG A 144 -22.18 1.22 13.78
N PRO A 145 -23.42 1.19 14.27
CA PRO A 145 -24.63 0.91 13.44
C PRO A 145 -24.88 1.93 12.32
N ARG A 146 -24.28 3.12 12.40
CA ARG A 146 -24.37 4.13 11.33
C ARG A 146 -23.40 3.87 10.18
N LEU A 147 -22.36 3.08 10.38
CA LEU A 147 -21.43 2.70 9.32
C LEU A 147 -22.13 1.82 8.29
N ARG A 148 -22.30 2.29 7.08
CA ARG A 148 -22.98 1.59 5.98
C ARG A 148 -22.02 1.11 4.91
N ARG A 149 -20.93 1.84 4.71
CA ARG A 149 -20.00 1.66 3.60
C ARG A 149 -18.57 1.52 4.11
N VAL A 150 -17.83 0.64 3.50
CA VAL A 150 -16.43 0.39 3.81
C VAL A 150 -15.58 0.54 2.56
N VAL A 151 -14.49 1.26 2.66
CA VAL A 151 -13.41 1.26 1.68
C VAL A 151 -12.33 0.31 2.18
N ILE A 152 -11.99 -0.71 1.40
CA ILE A 152 -10.86 -1.57 1.75
C ILE A 152 -9.57 -0.94 1.22
N TRP A 153 -8.61 -0.73 2.10
CA TRP A 153 -7.28 -0.22 1.78
C TRP A 153 -6.24 -1.32 1.99
N GLY A 154 -5.42 -1.61 0.99
CA GLY A 154 -4.35 -2.61 1.08
C GLY A 154 -3.09 -2.21 0.34
N LEU A 155 -1.93 -2.61 0.87
CA LEU A 155 -0.61 -2.48 0.27
C LEU A 155 -0.07 -3.87 -0.06
N CYS A 156 0.56 -4.03 -1.24
CA CYS A 156 1.20 -5.27 -1.67
C CYS A 156 0.18 -6.42 -1.81
N ASP A 157 0.41 -7.55 -1.16
CA ASP A 157 -0.50 -8.71 -1.13
C ASP A 157 -1.83 -8.41 -0.42
N ALA A 158 -1.89 -7.44 0.50
CA ALA A 158 -3.17 -6.93 1.00
C ALA A 158 -4.01 -6.25 -0.10
N ALA A 159 -3.39 -5.54 -1.05
CA ALA A 159 -4.12 -5.01 -2.20
C ALA A 159 -4.66 -6.15 -3.09
N SER A 160 -3.93 -7.26 -3.19
CA SER A 160 -4.38 -8.46 -3.88
C SER A 160 -5.51 -9.16 -3.12
N ALA A 161 -5.41 -9.28 -1.79
CA ALA A 161 -6.48 -9.79 -0.94
C ALA A 161 -7.77 -8.99 -1.07
N ALA A 162 -7.68 -7.64 -1.14
CA ALA A 162 -8.85 -6.78 -1.37
C ALA A 162 -9.55 -7.09 -2.70
N LEU A 163 -8.79 -7.33 -3.77
CA LEU A 163 -9.33 -7.71 -5.08
C LEU A 163 -9.96 -9.12 -5.07
N LEU A 164 -9.33 -10.07 -4.38
CA LEU A 164 -9.86 -11.42 -4.19
C LEU A 164 -11.17 -11.40 -3.39
N TYR A 165 -11.20 -10.63 -2.30
CA TYR A 165 -12.42 -10.43 -1.51
C TYR A 165 -13.56 -9.84 -2.36
N ALA A 166 -13.27 -8.77 -3.12
CA ALA A 166 -14.24 -8.15 -4.01
C ALA A 166 -14.79 -9.14 -5.06
N HIS A 167 -13.92 -10.01 -5.62
CA HIS A 167 -14.31 -11.04 -6.58
C HIS A 167 -15.21 -12.12 -5.96
N ARG A 168 -14.78 -12.66 -4.82
CA ARG A 168 -15.38 -13.87 -4.22
C ARG A 168 -16.60 -13.57 -3.39
N ARG A 169 -16.57 -12.47 -2.62
CA ARG A 169 -17.64 -12.15 -1.67
C ARG A 169 -18.68 -11.21 -2.25
N ARG A 170 -18.30 -10.34 -3.19
CA ARG A 170 -19.18 -9.32 -3.78
C ARG A 170 -19.99 -8.59 -2.70
N ASP A 171 -19.32 -8.30 -1.58
CA ASP A 171 -19.96 -7.73 -0.41
C ASP A 171 -20.48 -6.31 -0.73
N PRO A 172 -21.79 -6.07 -0.65
CA PRO A 172 -22.39 -4.78 -1.02
C PRO A 172 -21.98 -3.63 -0.08
N ARG A 173 -21.42 -3.94 1.07
CA ARG A 173 -20.90 -2.95 2.02
C ARG A 173 -19.57 -2.35 1.57
N VAL A 174 -18.83 -3.07 0.72
CA VAL A 174 -17.59 -2.57 0.16
C VAL A 174 -17.90 -1.60 -0.97
N ALA A 175 -17.78 -0.31 -0.68
CA ALA A 175 -18.15 0.77 -1.58
C ALA A 175 -16.96 1.31 -2.40
N GLY A 176 -15.72 1.02 -1.99
CA GLY A 176 -14.51 1.48 -2.69
C GLY A 176 -13.29 0.63 -2.36
N LEU A 177 -12.27 0.70 -3.21
CA LEU A 177 -10.99 0.03 -3.00
C LEU A 177 -9.85 1.05 -3.13
N CYS A 178 -8.89 1.01 -2.18
CA CYS A 178 -7.60 1.70 -2.27
C CYS A 178 -6.51 0.65 -2.35
N LEU A 179 -5.85 0.56 -3.49
CA LEU A 179 -4.87 -0.48 -3.83
C LEU A 179 -3.51 0.17 -4.02
N ALA A 180 -2.57 -0.13 -3.13
CA ALA A 180 -1.20 0.34 -3.24
C ALA A 180 -0.27 -0.82 -3.64
N ASN A 181 0.48 -0.66 -4.72
CA ASN A 181 1.46 -1.61 -5.23
C ASN A 181 0.96 -3.08 -5.24
N PRO A 182 -0.13 -3.44 -5.95
CA PRO A 182 -0.73 -4.77 -5.85
C PRO A 182 0.25 -5.89 -6.23
N TRP A 183 0.25 -6.96 -5.44
CA TRP A 183 1.11 -8.11 -5.63
C TRP A 183 0.53 -9.06 -6.69
N VAL A 184 1.31 -9.36 -7.73
CA VAL A 184 0.88 -10.25 -8.85
C VAL A 184 1.90 -11.35 -9.15
N ARG A 185 2.84 -11.58 -8.23
CA ARG A 185 3.93 -12.52 -8.46
C ARG A 185 3.41 -13.95 -8.60
N THR A 186 3.92 -14.65 -9.60
CA THR A 186 3.74 -16.07 -9.80
C THR A 186 5.11 -16.76 -9.67
N GLU A 187 5.16 -18.06 -9.47
CA GLU A 187 6.43 -18.79 -9.45
C GLU A 187 7.24 -18.54 -10.73
N THR A 188 6.58 -18.47 -11.87
CA THR A 188 7.22 -18.16 -13.15
C THR A 188 7.68 -16.71 -13.26
N SER A 189 6.96 -15.74 -12.68
CA SER A 189 7.40 -14.34 -12.65
C SER A 189 8.55 -14.12 -11.67
N LEU A 190 8.57 -14.85 -10.54
CA LEU A 190 9.67 -14.83 -9.59
C LEU A 190 10.98 -15.32 -10.24
N ALA A 191 10.92 -16.44 -10.96
CA ALA A 191 12.06 -16.95 -11.71
C ALA A 191 12.53 -15.96 -12.79
N ARG A 192 11.59 -15.31 -13.50
CA ARG A 192 11.92 -14.28 -14.51
C ARG A 192 12.52 -13.00 -13.89
N ALA A 193 11.99 -12.55 -12.76
CA ALA A 193 12.48 -11.37 -12.05
C ALA A 193 13.90 -11.61 -11.52
N GLN A 194 14.18 -12.76 -10.91
CA GLN A 194 15.50 -13.15 -10.45
C GLN A 194 16.50 -13.21 -11.60
N VAL A 195 16.11 -13.77 -12.75
CA VAL A 195 16.94 -13.82 -13.95
C VAL A 195 17.20 -12.43 -14.48
N LYS A 196 16.17 -11.60 -14.64
CA LYS A 196 16.28 -10.22 -15.18
C LYS A 196 17.17 -9.33 -14.32
N HIS A 197 16.94 -9.30 -13.00
CA HIS A 197 17.75 -8.49 -12.07
C HIS A 197 19.19 -8.98 -11.98
N TYR A 198 19.42 -10.29 -11.83
CA TYR A 198 20.75 -10.86 -11.77
C TYR A 198 21.58 -10.54 -13.02
N TYR A 199 20.98 -10.61 -14.21
CA TYR A 199 21.70 -10.33 -15.46
C TYR A 199 21.86 -8.87 -15.77
N LEU A 200 20.88 -8.00 -15.47
CA LEU A 200 21.01 -6.55 -15.63
C LEU A 200 22.08 -5.96 -14.72
N ASP A 201 22.15 -6.37 -13.47
CA ASP A 201 23.20 -5.93 -12.56
C ASP A 201 24.57 -6.45 -12.99
N ARG A 202 24.64 -7.67 -13.50
CA ARG A 202 25.90 -8.26 -13.99
C ARG A 202 26.37 -7.58 -15.29
N LEU A 203 25.46 -7.20 -16.20
CA LEU A 203 25.76 -6.44 -17.41
C LEU A 203 26.21 -5.00 -17.13
N ARG A 204 25.79 -4.42 -16.02
CA ARG A 204 26.24 -3.09 -15.56
C ARG A 204 27.62 -3.09 -14.93
N GLN A 205 28.15 -4.25 -14.52
CA GLN A 205 29.44 -4.34 -13.85
C GLN A 205 30.60 -4.39 -14.85
N PRO A 206 31.56 -3.44 -14.85
CA PRO A 206 32.71 -3.46 -15.76
C PRO A 206 33.59 -4.71 -15.61
N ALA A 207 33.57 -5.32 -14.42
CA ALA A 207 34.29 -6.56 -14.12
C ALA A 207 33.74 -7.75 -14.93
N PHE A 208 32.45 -7.77 -15.24
CA PHE A 208 31.83 -8.80 -16.07
C PHE A 208 32.37 -8.76 -17.50
N TRP A 209 32.43 -7.57 -18.10
CA TRP A 209 32.92 -7.37 -19.47
C TRP A 209 34.42 -7.71 -19.56
N ARG A 210 35.21 -7.37 -18.56
CA ARG A 210 36.64 -7.76 -18.52
C ARG A 210 36.83 -9.29 -18.47
N LYS A 211 36.00 -10.02 -17.70
CA LYS A 211 36.04 -11.48 -17.64
C LYS A 211 35.54 -12.14 -18.94
N LEU A 212 34.55 -11.54 -19.59
CA LEU A 212 34.05 -12.04 -20.87
C LEU A 212 35.09 -11.86 -21.98
N LEU A 213 35.73 -10.69 -22.07
CA LEU A 213 36.77 -10.40 -23.05
C LEU A 213 38.09 -11.13 -22.80
N SER A 214 38.37 -11.59 -21.56
CA SER A 214 39.57 -12.37 -21.23
C SER A 214 39.45 -13.86 -21.52
N GLY A 215 38.37 -14.34 -22.14
CA GLY A 215 38.18 -15.75 -22.54
C GLY A 215 38.01 -16.72 -21.37
N ARG A 216 37.88 -16.26 -20.13
CA ARG A 216 37.78 -17.08 -18.91
C ARG A 216 36.35 -17.56 -18.58
N VAL A 217 35.38 -17.22 -19.41
CA VAL A 217 34.01 -17.70 -19.27
C VAL A 217 33.86 -18.96 -20.12
N GLY A 218 33.81 -20.12 -19.48
CA GLY A 218 33.66 -21.38 -20.17
C GLY A 218 32.33 -21.47 -20.93
N LEU A 219 32.32 -22.16 -22.07
CA LEU A 219 31.13 -22.46 -22.90
C LEU A 219 29.95 -23.05 -22.10
N SER A 220 30.25 -23.73 -20.97
CA SER A 220 29.22 -24.23 -20.04
C SER A 220 28.36 -23.15 -19.41
N ALA A 221 28.94 -22.00 -19.06
CA ALA A 221 28.20 -20.87 -18.47
C ALA A 221 27.30 -20.18 -19.50
N VAL A 222 27.72 -20.14 -20.77
CA VAL A 222 26.89 -19.63 -21.87
C VAL A 222 25.73 -20.58 -22.17
N ARG A 223 25.97 -21.88 -22.13
CA ARG A 223 24.93 -22.89 -22.33
C ARG A 223 23.89 -22.92 -21.20
N GLU A 224 24.33 -22.74 -19.96
CA GLU A 224 23.45 -22.62 -18.80
C GLU A 224 22.61 -21.34 -18.89
N LEU A 225 23.19 -20.24 -19.35
CA LEU A 225 22.49 -18.99 -19.62
C LEU A 225 21.41 -19.14 -20.69
N LEU A 226 21.74 -19.78 -21.81
CA LEU A 226 20.78 -20.02 -22.89
C LEU A 226 19.67 -20.99 -22.46
N GLY A 227 19.98 -21.99 -21.64
CA GLY A 227 19.00 -22.92 -21.05
C GLY A 227 18.00 -22.21 -20.14
N LYS A 228 18.48 -21.31 -19.26
CA LYS A 228 17.62 -20.51 -18.37
C LYS A 228 16.79 -19.48 -19.13
N LEU A 229 17.31 -18.89 -20.19
CA LEU A 229 16.58 -18.01 -21.09
C LEU A 229 15.48 -18.74 -21.88
N ALA A 230 15.74 -19.99 -22.29
CA ALA A 230 14.74 -20.83 -22.95
C ALA A 230 13.60 -21.23 -21.98
N LEU A 231 13.93 -21.56 -20.71
CA LEU A 231 12.94 -21.85 -19.67
C LEU A 231 12.06 -20.61 -19.36
N ALA A 232 12.65 -19.40 -19.38
CA ALA A 232 11.93 -18.15 -19.17
C ALA A 232 10.97 -17.80 -20.33
N ARG A 233 11.10 -18.45 -21.49
CA ARG A 233 10.23 -18.28 -22.67
C ARG A 233 9.16 -19.36 -22.82
N ALA A 234 9.21 -20.42 -22.02
CA ALA A 234 8.20 -21.49 -22.10
C ALA A 234 6.86 -21.01 -21.56
N PRO A 235 5.72 -21.33 -22.23
CA PRO A 235 4.40 -21.01 -21.71
C PRO A 235 4.17 -21.79 -20.43
N ALA A 236 3.51 -21.14 -19.45
CA ALA A 236 3.21 -21.71 -18.14
C ALA A 236 2.27 -22.92 -18.31
N ALA A 237 2.76 -24.12 -18.00
CA ALA A 237 1.90 -25.27 -17.79
C ALA A 237 1.23 -25.16 -16.43
N ALA A 238 -0.08 -25.30 -16.38
CA ALA A 238 -0.86 -25.30 -15.16
C ALA A 238 -0.45 -26.46 -14.26
N SER A 239 0.19 -26.18 -13.14
CA SER A 239 0.43 -27.16 -12.08
C SER A 239 -0.67 -27.02 -11.04
N GLY A 240 -1.56 -28.02 -10.97
CA GLY A 240 -2.58 -28.15 -9.95
C GLY A 240 -1.94 -28.52 -8.61
N ALA A 241 -2.23 -27.73 -7.59
CA ALA A 241 -1.97 -28.08 -6.20
C ALA A 241 -3.12 -28.96 -5.70
N THR A 242 -2.82 -30.19 -5.34
CA THR A 242 -3.74 -31.08 -4.62
C THR A 242 -3.69 -30.72 -3.13
N GLY A 243 -4.78 -30.15 -2.63
CA GLY A 243 -5.03 -29.91 -1.21
C GLY A 243 -6.42 -30.44 -0.86
N ASP A 244 -6.45 -31.45 -0.03
CA ASP A 244 -7.63 -32.13 0.52
C ASP A 244 -8.41 -31.19 1.45
N GLY A 245 -9.74 -31.14 1.34
CA GLY A 245 -10.55 -30.34 2.26
C GLY A 245 -12.02 -30.22 1.85
N ALA A 246 -12.87 -30.80 2.66
CA ALA A 246 -14.31 -30.98 2.53
C ALA A 246 -15.11 -29.72 2.18
N ALA A 247 -16.08 -29.95 1.29
CA ALA A 247 -17.36 -29.28 1.02
C ALA A 247 -17.58 -27.85 1.56
N ARG A 248 -17.20 -26.85 0.78
CA ARG A 248 -17.78 -25.49 0.68
C ARG A 248 -17.94 -25.19 -0.80
N GLY A 249 -19.04 -24.49 -1.19
CA GLY A 249 -19.41 -24.25 -2.57
C GLY A 249 -18.23 -24.05 -3.52
N ALA A 250 -18.31 -24.53 -4.76
CA ALA A 250 -17.21 -24.68 -5.69
C ALA A 250 -16.28 -23.45 -5.65
N ARG A 251 -15.13 -23.58 -4.98
CA ARG A 251 -14.09 -22.53 -4.94
C ARG A 251 -13.60 -22.33 -6.37
N ASP A 252 -13.43 -21.08 -6.77
CA ASP A 252 -12.76 -20.74 -8.02
C ASP A 252 -11.31 -21.25 -7.95
N THR A 253 -10.99 -22.27 -8.74
CA THR A 253 -9.68 -22.93 -8.76
C THR A 253 -8.68 -22.26 -9.68
N ARG A 254 -9.11 -21.19 -10.39
CA ARG A 254 -8.19 -20.41 -11.24
C ARG A 254 -7.10 -19.76 -10.42
N HIS A 255 -5.98 -19.47 -11.07
CA HIS A 255 -4.88 -18.79 -10.40
C HIS A 255 -5.35 -17.45 -9.80
N TYR A 256 -4.84 -17.10 -8.60
CA TYR A 256 -5.30 -15.92 -7.86
C TYR A 256 -5.20 -14.62 -8.67
N THR A 257 -4.21 -14.48 -9.57
CA THR A 257 -4.08 -13.29 -10.43
C THR A 257 -5.22 -13.14 -11.44
N GLU A 258 -5.82 -14.24 -11.91
CA GLU A 258 -7.00 -14.20 -12.77
C GLU A 258 -8.24 -13.76 -12.00
N GLN A 259 -8.39 -14.27 -10.78
CA GLN A 259 -9.43 -13.85 -9.85
C GLN A 259 -9.30 -12.37 -9.48
N MET A 260 -8.08 -11.86 -9.28
CA MET A 260 -7.82 -10.43 -9.07
C MET A 260 -8.26 -9.57 -10.25
N ALA A 261 -7.94 -10.00 -11.48
CA ALA A 261 -8.38 -9.28 -12.69
C ALA A 261 -9.91 -9.23 -12.79
N ASP A 262 -10.58 -10.33 -12.47
CA ASP A 262 -12.06 -10.39 -12.43
C ASP A 262 -12.60 -9.52 -11.28
N GLY A 263 -11.96 -9.52 -10.13
CA GLY A 263 -12.31 -8.65 -9.00
C GLY A 263 -12.25 -7.18 -9.38
N LEU A 264 -11.15 -6.74 -9.98
CA LEU A 264 -11.01 -5.35 -10.41
C LEU A 264 -11.99 -4.98 -11.53
N ARG A 265 -12.25 -5.90 -12.47
CA ARG A 265 -13.18 -5.67 -13.58
C ARG A 265 -14.63 -5.64 -13.12
N GLY A 266 -15.00 -6.58 -12.25
CA GLY A 266 -16.38 -6.76 -11.78
C GLY A 266 -16.77 -5.86 -10.61
N PHE A 267 -15.83 -5.18 -9.99
CA PHE A 267 -16.12 -4.26 -8.88
C PHE A 267 -16.78 -2.99 -9.41
N ALA A 268 -18.02 -2.73 -8.99
CA ALA A 268 -18.81 -1.60 -9.50
C ALA A 268 -18.37 -0.24 -8.89
N GLY A 269 -17.77 -0.26 -7.70
CA GLY A 269 -17.37 0.94 -6.99
C GLY A 269 -16.12 1.61 -7.56
N PRO A 270 -15.80 2.82 -7.08
CA PRO A 270 -14.57 3.52 -7.42
C PRO A 270 -13.34 2.81 -6.85
N VAL A 271 -12.21 2.97 -7.54
CA VAL A 271 -10.91 2.41 -7.14
C VAL A 271 -9.83 3.49 -7.20
N LEU A 272 -9.05 3.60 -6.12
CA LEU A 272 -7.80 4.36 -6.10
C LEU A 272 -6.64 3.37 -6.22
N LEU A 273 -5.82 3.53 -7.26
CA LEU A 273 -4.59 2.77 -7.47
C LEU A 273 -3.40 3.69 -7.23
N ILE A 274 -2.56 3.36 -6.23
CA ILE A 274 -1.34 4.10 -5.89
C ILE A 274 -0.14 3.24 -6.26
N LEU A 275 0.76 3.77 -7.08
CA LEU A 275 1.95 3.03 -7.54
C LEU A 275 3.22 3.79 -7.19
N SER A 276 4.16 3.08 -6.58
CA SER A 276 5.51 3.56 -6.30
C SER A 276 6.39 3.39 -7.53
N GLY A 277 7.20 4.41 -7.85
CA GLY A 277 8.10 4.34 -9.02
C GLY A 277 9.39 3.58 -8.73
N ASP A 278 9.88 3.61 -7.50
CA ASP A 278 11.05 2.83 -7.05
C ASP A 278 10.59 1.56 -6.30
N ASP A 279 9.80 0.74 -7.00
CA ASP A 279 9.25 -0.50 -6.44
C ASP A 279 9.07 -1.57 -7.52
N VAL A 280 9.74 -2.70 -7.32
CA VAL A 280 9.67 -3.86 -8.21
C VAL A 280 8.25 -4.45 -8.27
N VAL A 281 7.52 -4.45 -7.15
CA VAL A 281 6.15 -4.99 -7.09
C VAL A 281 5.20 -4.17 -7.96
N ALA A 282 5.30 -2.84 -7.86
CA ALA A 282 4.52 -1.94 -8.71
C ALA A 282 4.85 -2.13 -10.20
N GLN A 283 6.14 -2.32 -10.53
CA GLN A 283 6.55 -2.58 -11.92
C GLN A 283 6.03 -3.93 -12.43
N GLU A 284 6.08 -4.98 -11.62
CA GLU A 284 5.53 -6.30 -11.96
C GLU A 284 4.01 -6.24 -12.19
N PHE A 285 3.29 -5.43 -11.40
CA PHE A 285 1.86 -5.19 -11.60
C PHE A 285 1.60 -4.48 -12.95
N LEU A 286 2.37 -3.45 -13.28
CA LEU A 286 2.25 -2.75 -14.56
C LEU A 286 2.62 -3.66 -15.74
N ASP A 287 3.68 -4.46 -15.61
CA ASP A 287 4.07 -5.47 -16.60
C ASP A 287 2.92 -6.49 -16.80
N ARG A 288 2.30 -6.93 -15.72
CA ARG A 288 1.14 -7.83 -15.79
C ARG A 288 -0.05 -7.19 -16.49
N CYS A 289 -0.34 -5.91 -16.21
CA CYS A 289 -1.40 -5.17 -16.91
C CYS A 289 -1.12 -5.03 -18.40
N ARG A 290 0.14 -4.88 -18.82
CA ARG A 290 0.54 -4.76 -20.23
C ARG A 290 0.53 -6.10 -20.94
N ASP A 291 1.10 -7.14 -20.32
CA ASP A 291 1.45 -8.40 -20.98
C ASP A 291 0.49 -9.55 -20.63
N GLY A 292 -0.41 -9.36 -19.65
CA GLY A 292 -1.30 -10.38 -19.12
C GLY A 292 -2.53 -10.71 -19.98
N GLY A 293 -2.58 -10.21 -21.20
CA GLY A 293 -3.69 -10.42 -22.12
C GLY A 293 -4.84 -9.43 -21.96
N PRO A 294 -5.91 -9.55 -22.78
CA PRO A 294 -6.97 -8.54 -22.85
C PRO A 294 -7.66 -8.26 -21.52
N ALA A 295 -7.78 -9.29 -20.66
CA ALA A 295 -8.40 -9.16 -19.34
C ALA A 295 -7.66 -8.18 -18.43
N TRP A 296 -6.33 -8.16 -18.50
CA TRP A 296 -5.48 -7.30 -17.71
C TRP A 296 -5.25 -5.93 -18.37
N GLN A 297 -5.10 -5.88 -19.70
CA GLN A 297 -4.83 -4.65 -20.44
C GLN A 297 -5.93 -3.60 -20.27
N ALA A 298 -7.21 -4.03 -20.18
CA ALA A 298 -8.33 -3.12 -20.00
C ALA A 298 -8.50 -2.59 -18.56
N LEU A 299 -7.80 -3.16 -17.56
CA LEU A 299 -8.06 -2.83 -16.16
C LEU A 299 -7.69 -1.40 -15.79
N LEU A 300 -6.59 -0.88 -16.35
CA LEU A 300 -6.12 0.49 -16.06
C LEU A 300 -6.99 1.58 -16.72
N SER A 301 -7.81 1.22 -17.69
CA SER A 301 -8.73 2.14 -18.37
C SER A 301 -10.20 2.00 -17.92
N ARG A 302 -10.46 1.20 -16.87
CA ARG A 302 -11.83 1.03 -16.39
C ARG A 302 -12.42 2.33 -15.86
N PRO A 303 -13.74 2.58 -16.06
CA PRO A 303 -14.43 3.70 -15.43
C PRO A 303 -14.31 3.64 -13.89
N GLY A 304 -14.17 4.80 -13.26
CA GLY A 304 -14.07 4.91 -11.80
C GLY A 304 -12.70 4.53 -11.21
N LEU A 305 -11.68 4.23 -12.02
CA LEU A 305 -10.32 4.06 -11.54
C LEU A 305 -9.60 5.41 -11.55
N ARG A 306 -9.09 5.80 -10.38
CA ARG A 306 -8.15 6.91 -10.21
C ARG A 306 -6.76 6.34 -9.98
N ARG A 307 -5.79 6.68 -10.81
CA ARG A 307 -4.40 6.25 -10.67
C ARG A 307 -3.54 7.41 -10.19
N ALA A 308 -2.67 7.13 -9.23
CA ALA A 308 -1.67 8.05 -8.70
C ALA A 308 -0.29 7.38 -8.73
N ASP A 309 0.63 7.92 -9.51
CA ASP A 309 2.01 7.46 -9.57
C ASP A 309 2.89 8.37 -8.70
N LEU A 310 3.63 7.77 -7.77
CA LEU A 310 4.60 8.42 -6.91
C LEU A 310 6.00 8.02 -7.40
N ALA A 311 6.53 8.74 -8.36
CA ALA A 311 7.69 8.35 -9.18
C ALA A 311 8.94 7.96 -8.39
N GLU A 312 9.21 8.64 -7.27
CA GLU A 312 10.40 8.41 -6.43
C GLU A 312 10.11 7.60 -5.16
N ALA A 313 8.85 7.23 -4.93
CA ALA A 313 8.47 6.53 -3.71
C ALA A 313 8.94 5.07 -3.74
N ASP A 314 9.41 4.60 -2.59
CA ASP A 314 9.69 3.19 -2.34
C ASP A 314 8.41 2.40 -2.03
N HIS A 315 8.55 1.07 -1.88
CA HIS A 315 7.45 0.14 -1.64
C HIS A 315 6.54 0.53 -0.48
N THR A 316 7.11 1.06 0.60
CA THR A 316 6.41 1.33 1.86
C THR A 316 6.14 2.81 2.11
N PHE A 317 6.40 3.67 1.13
CA PHE A 317 6.25 5.13 1.28
C PHE A 317 6.97 5.67 2.51
N SER A 318 8.25 5.28 2.69
CA SER A 318 9.00 5.40 3.94
C SER A 318 9.24 6.84 4.41
N THR A 319 9.28 7.81 3.49
CA THR A 319 9.47 9.22 3.86
C THR A 319 8.19 9.88 4.36
N ALA A 320 8.32 10.91 5.17
CA ALA A 320 7.20 11.70 5.65
C ALA A 320 6.41 12.35 4.49
N ALA A 321 7.09 12.78 3.43
CA ALA A 321 6.47 13.40 2.26
C ALA A 321 5.60 12.42 1.47
N TRP A 322 6.11 11.23 1.19
CA TRP A 322 5.36 10.19 0.47
C TRP A 322 4.17 9.69 1.30
N ARG A 323 4.38 9.44 2.60
CA ARG A 323 3.30 9.08 3.52
C ARG A 323 2.20 10.15 3.53
N ALA A 324 2.53 11.41 3.72
CA ALA A 324 1.55 12.49 3.70
C ALA A 324 0.83 12.60 2.34
N ARG A 325 1.50 12.22 1.23
CA ARG A 325 0.84 12.16 -0.08
C ARG A 325 -0.17 11.03 -0.16
N VAL A 326 0.16 9.83 0.35
CA VAL A 326 -0.76 8.68 0.42
C VAL A 326 -1.95 9.01 1.32
N GLU A 327 -1.72 9.62 2.48
CA GLU A 327 -2.77 10.06 3.41
C GLU A 327 -3.76 11.00 2.71
N ARG A 328 -3.27 12.04 2.02
CA ARG A 328 -4.12 12.98 1.26
C ARG A 328 -4.87 12.29 0.13
N LEU A 329 -4.19 11.49 -0.70
CA LEU A 329 -4.83 10.76 -1.81
C LEU A 329 -5.98 9.89 -1.32
N THR A 330 -5.79 9.20 -0.18
CA THR A 330 -6.80 8.34 0.42
C THR A 330 -7.97 9.17 0.97
N ALA A 331 -7.70 10.23 1.72
CA ALA A 331 -8.75 11.11 2.27
C ALA A 331 -9.58 11.78 1.17
N ASP A 332 -8.91 12.30 0.13
CA ASP A 332 -9.57 12.91 -1.03
C ASP A 332 -10.43 11.89 -1.78
N PHE A 333 -9.91 10.67 -1.96
CA PHE A 333 -10.68 9.60 -2.61
C PHE A 333 -11.94 9.23 -1.84
N VAL A 334 -11.85 9.06 -0.52
CA VAL A 334 -13.03 8.71 0.30
C VAL A 334 -14.06 9.82 0.24
N ARG A 335 -13.65 11.09 0.37
CA ARG A 335 -14.54 12.25 0.32
C ARG A 335 -15.22 12.42 -1.04
N ASP A 336 -14.45 12.34 -2.12
CA ASP A 336 -14.92 12.74 -3.46
C ASP A 336 -15.62 11.62 -4.21
N ALA A 337 -15.21 10.37 -3.98
CA ALA A 337 -15.73 9.21 -4.70
C ALA A 337 -16.90 8.54 -3.97
N LEU A 338 -17.05 8.80 -2.69
CA LEU A 338 -18.07 8.21 -1.82
C LEU A 338 -18.73 9.29 -0.97
N PRO A 339 -19.47 10.19 -1.58
CA PRO A 339 -20.18 11.24 -0.83
C PRO A 339 -21.11 10.61 0.22
N ALA A 340 -21.34 11.35 1.30
CA ALA A 340 -22.16 10.95 2.45
C ALA A 340 -23.61 10.59 2.05
#